data_f662893d2cb3328ab4a0a7c3377b884f
#
_entry.id   f662893d2cb3328ab4a0a7c3377b884f
#
_cell.length_a   1.000
_cell.length_b   1.000
_cell.length_c   1.000
_cell.angle_alpha   90.00
_cell.angle_beta   90.00
_cell.angle_gamma   90.00
#
_symmetry.space_group_name_H-M   'P 1'
#
loop_
_entity.id
_entity.type
_entity.pdbx_description
1 polymer ?
#
loop_
_entity_poly.entity_id
_entity_poly.type
_entity_poly.pdbx_seq_one_letter_code
_entity_poly.pdbx_strand_id
1 'polypeptide(L)'
;MKLYFRNLLDKLSNYNLKLNQESLFTDRLWAVVDEDGHQQTFIFEQNGDLVMSKNGKVTMGKWKFYPQAKSIRIDRGKGDQIFLNQAFFDKSIMVLKYDGNNNDDLFILADKNQIPDLDIVNYLKKLDYDNRQIKSIKLKSNEFLLIENGWNKKKLNDLTVTIDETVATNGIYFDVSEKYLFEISDSKIINQCNLAKYKLRDGGEIIIAQRIKGDYYNGDFVFSEDLKPLSDGTYKIGLFKKIKVREGKIFGA
;
A
#
# COMPACT_ATOMS: atom_id res chain seq x y z
N MET A 1 -1.67 -10.15 -14.17
CA MET A 1 -2.26 -9.67 -12.90
C MET A 1 -3.15 -10.73 -12.23
N LYS A 2 -4.12 -11.36 -12.89
CA LYS A 2 -5.05 -12.36 -12.31
C LYS A 2 -4.35 -13.54 -11.62
N LEU A 3 -3.32 -14.14 -12.22
CA LEU A 3 -2.61 -15.28 -11.64
C LEU A 3 -1.85 -14.89 -10.35
N TYR A 4 -1.18 -13.76 -10.36
CA TYR A 4 -0.47 -13.25 -9.18
C TYR A 4 -1.43 -12.99 -8.01
N PHE A 5 -2.57 -12.35 -8.29
CA PHE A 5 -3.60 -12.08 -7.30
C PHE A 5 -4.17 -13.37 -6.67
N ARG A 6 -4.40 -14.42 -7.48
CA ARG A 6 -4.84 -15.73 -6.98
C ARG A 6 -3.82 -16.37 -6.08
N ASN A 7 -2.56 -16.43 -6.51
CA ASN A 7 -1.49 -17.00 -5.70
C ASN A 7 -1.39 -16.29 -4.34
N LEU A 8 -1.66 -14.99 -4.30
CA LEU A 8 -1.69 -14.21 -3.07
C LEU A 8 -2.89 -14.57 -2.19
N LEU A 9 -4.08 -14.74 -2.77
CA LEU A 9 -5.26 -15.21 -2.04
C LEU A 9 -5.08 -16.64 -1.50
N ASP A 10 -4.43 -17.52 -2.24
CA ASP A 10 -4.14 -18.89 -1.79
C ASP A 10 -3.19 -18.89 -0.58
N LYS A 11 -2.14 -18.04 -0.58
CA LYS A 11 -1.27 -17.84 0.58
C LYS A 11 -2.04 -17.32 1.80
N LEU A 12 -3.09 -16.52 1.58
CA LEU A 12 -3.92 -15.92 2.62
C LEU A 12 -5.13 -16.78 3.02
N SER A 13 -5.22 -18.02 2.54
CA SER A 13 -6.39 -18.88 2.81
C SER A 13 -6.72 -19.02 4.30
N ASN A 14 -5.72 -19.01 5.18
CA ASN A 14 -5.90 -19.06 6.64
C ASN A 14 -6.54 -17.79 7.23
N TYR A 15 -6.54 -16.67 6.51
CA TYR A 15 -7.18 -15.38 6.89
C TYR A 15 -8.56 -15.22 6.30
N ASN A 16 -8.98 -16.17 5.47
CA ASN A 16 -10.29 -16.14 4.87
C ASN A 16 -11.37 -16.33 5.94
N LEU A 17 -11.95 -15.22 6.37
CA LEU A 17 -13.06 -15.22 7.31
C LEU A 17 -14.29 -15.82 6.62
N LYS A 18 -15.09 -16.55 7.38
CA LYS A 18 -16.36 -17.06 6.85
C LYS A 18 -17.34 -15.90 6.73
N LEU A 19 -17.85 -15.68 5.53
CA LEU A 19 -18.99 -14.78 5.30
C LEU A 19 -20.26 -15.52 5.74
N ASN A 20 -20.64 -15.36 6.98
CA ASN A 20 -21.75 -16.07 7.61
C ASN A 20 -22.81 -15.14 8.24
N GLN A 21 -22.57 -13.84 8.22
CA GLN A 21 -23.45 -12.82 8.76
C GLN A 21 -23.50 -11.61 7.86
N GLU A 22 -24.68 -11.05 7.64
CA GLU A 22 -24.89 -9.85 6.81
C GLU A 22 -24.21 -8.62 7.39
N SER A 23 -24.18 -8.47 8.71
CA SER A 23 -23.55 -7.35 9.43
C SER A 23 -22.05 -7.18 9.13
N LEU A 24 -21.41 -8.19 8.56
CA LEU A 24 -20.00 -8.11 8.19
C LEU A 24 -19.76 -7.21 6.98
N PHE A 25 -20.76 -7.01 6.12
CA PHE A 25 -20.62 -6.27 4.88
C PHE A 25 -21.73 -5.25 4.59
N THR A 26 -22.83 -5.25 5.35
CA THR A 26 -23.90 -4.24 5.21
C THR A 26 -23.49 -2.87 5.73
N ASP A 27 -24.14 -1.83 5.21
CA ASP A 27 -23.96 -0.42 5.56
C ASP A 27 -22.53 0.10 5.43
N ARG A 28 -21.77 -0.51 4.50
CA ARG A 28 -20.40 -0.13 4.19
C ARG A 28 -20.30 0.31 2.74
N LEU A 29 -19.38 1.23 2.48
CA LEU A 29 -19.09 1.72 1.12
C LEU A 29 -18.07 0.81 0.45
N TRP A 30 -18.55 -0.11 -0.35
CA TRP A 30 -17.74 -1.03 -1.14
C TRP A 30 -17.43 -0.43 -2.51
N ALA A 31 -16.17 -0.32 -2.86
CA ALA A 31 -15.75 -0.03 -4.23
C ALA A 31 -15.60 -1.34 -5.00
N VAL A 32 -16.19 -1.41 -6.18
CA VAL A 32 -15.93 -2.50 -7.15
C VAL A 32 -14.62 -2.18 -7.84
N VAL A 33 -13.68 -3.12 -7.79
CA VAL A 33 -12.39 -2.97 -8.43
C VAL A 33 -12.40 -3.80 -9.71
N ASP A 34 -12.50 -3.10 -10.83
CA ASP A 34 -12.41 -3.67 -12.17
C ASP A 34 -11.07 -3.32 -12.85
N GLU A 35 -10.76 -4.03 -13.95
CA GLU A 35 -9.52 -3.84 -14.69
C GLU A 35 -9.47 -2.52 -15.47
N ASP A 36 -10.64 -1.90 -15.70
CA ASP A 36 -10.78 -0.71 -16.54
C ASP A 36 -10.72 0.61 -15.74
N GLY A 37 -10.55 0.53 -14.41
CA GLY A 37 -10.45 1.69 -13.52
C GLY A 37 -11.78 2.46 -13.36
N HIS A 38 -12.89 1.90 -13.80
CA HIS A 38 -14.20 2.49 -13.56
C HIS A 38 -14.58 2.33 -12.10
N GLN A 39 -14.75 3.42 -11.40
CA GLN A 39 -15.20 3.37 -10.01
C GLN A 39 -16.72 3.12 -9.96
N GLN A 40 -17.08 1.91 -9.57
CA GLN A 40 -18.43 1.61 -9.10
C GLN A 40 -18.40 1.49 -7.58
N THR A 41 -19.44 1.94 -6.91
CA THR A 41 -19.60 1.74 -5.47
C THR A 41 -20.91 1.05 -5.17
N PHE A 42 -20.89 0.19 -4.16
CA PHE A 42 -22.05 -0.56 -3.69
C PHE A 42 -22.22 -0.32 -2.19
N ILE A 43 -23.48 -0.17 -1.77
CA ILE A 43 -23.88 -0.22 -0.37
C ILE A 43 -24.98 -1.26 -0.26
N PHE A 44 -24.73 -2.30 0.51
CA PHE A 44 -25.71 -3.34 0.84
C PHE A 44 -26.48 -2.88 2.08
N GLU A 45 -27.71 -2.43 1.93
CA GLU A 45 -28.53 -2.00 3.05
C GLU A 45 -29.20 -3.20 3.75
N GLN A 46 -29.39 -3.11 5.06
CA GLN A 46 -29.94 -4.22 5.87
C GLN A 46 -31.36 -4.63 5.45
N ASN A 47 -32.11 -3.75 4.82
CA ASN A 47 -33.47 -4.03 4.30
C ASN A 47 -33.47 -4.83 2.98
N GLY A 48 -32.29 -5.21 2.46
CA GLY A 48 -32.14 -5.92 1.17
C GLY A 48 -32.08 -5.02 -0.05
N ASP A 49 -32.02 -3.70 0.13
CA ASP A 49 -31.76 -2.77 -0.95
C ASP A 49 -30.29 -2.69 -1.26
N LEU A 50 -29.95 -2.50 -2.53
CA LEU A 50 -28.61 -2.30 -3.02
C LEU A 50 -28.49 -0.94 -3.68
N VAL A 51 -27.74 -0.03 -3.09
CA VAL A 51 -27.39 1.24 -3.71
C VAL A 51 -26.14 1.06 -4.54
N MET A 52 -26.22 1.36 -5.83
CA MET A 52 -25.09 1.28 -6.75
C MET A 52 -24.83 2.66 -7.35
N SER A 53 -23.57 3.08 -7.37
CA SER A 53 -23.18 4.32 -8.03
C SER A 53 -22.08 4.03 -9.06
N LYS A 54 -22.26 4.56 -10.27
CA LYS A 54 -21.25 4.51 -11.34
C LYS A 54 -21.20 5.85 -12.04
N ASN A 55 -20.02 6.48 -12.08
CA ASN A 55 -19.81 7.76 -12.75
C ASN A 55 -20.83 8.85 -12.31
N GLY A 56 -21.10 8.91 -11.00
CA GLY A 56 -22.03 9.88 -10.42
C GLY A 56 -23.52 9.57 -10.62
N LYS A 57 -23.88 8.49 -11.32
CA LYS A 57 -25.26 8.03 -11.46
C LYS A 57 -25.56 6.97 -10.39
N VAL A 58 -26.62 7.19 -9.64
CA VAL A 58 -27.10 6.24 -8.65
C VAL A 58 -28.22 5.40 -9.23
N THR A 59 -28.15 4.09 -9.01
CA THR A 59 -29.18 3.12 -9.35
C THR A 59 -29.47 2.24 -8.13
N MET A 60 -30.73 1.83 -8.02
CA MET A 60 -31.16 0.93 -6.96
C MET A 60 -31.32 -0.48 -7.49
N GLY A 61 -30.88 -1.45 -6.70
CA GLY A 61 -31.08 -2.87 -6.92
C GLY A 61 -31.57 -3.57 -5.66
N LYS A 62 -31.55 -4.86 -5.71
CA LYS A 62 -31.83 -5.72 -4.54
C LYS A 62 -30.70 -6.71 -4.35
N TRP A 63 -30.51 -7.13 -3.10
CA TRP A 63 -29.57 -8.18 -2.79
C TRP A 63 -30.16 -9.18 -1.80
N LYS A 64 -29.62 -10.38 -1.78
CA LYS A 64 -29.97 -11.39 -0.79
C LYS A 64 -28.76 -12.26 -0.47
N PHE A 65 -28.52 -12.47 0.81
CA PHE A 65 -27.46 -13.33 1.30
C PHE A 65 -27.97 -14.75 1.60
N TYR A 66 -27.14 -15.75 1.33
CA TYR A 66 -27.39 -17.16 1.61
C TYR A 66 -26.25 -17.69 2.50
N PRO A 67 -26.38 -17.64 3.83
CA PRO A 67 -25.27 -17.95 4.76
C PRO A 67 -24.70 -19.36 4.59
N GLN A 68 -25.57 -20.37 4.40
CA GLN A 68 -25.13 -21.76 4.22
C GLN A 68 -24.28 -21.96 2.96
N ALA A 69 -24.62 -21.26 1.89
CA ALA A 69 -23.90 -21.29 0.63
C ALA A 69 -22.73 -20.29 0.59
N LYS A 70 -22.63 -19.39 1.58
CA LYS A 70 -21.70 -18.24 1.58
C LYS A 70 -21.77 -17.43 0.29
N SER A 71 -22.99 -17.16 -0.15
CA SER A 71 -23.26 -16.59 -1.47
C SER A 71 -24.15 -15.36 -1.36
N ILE A 72 -23.98 -14.44 -2.30
CA ILE A 72 -24.77 -13.22 -2.43
C ILE A 72 -25.41 -13.23 -3.81
N ARG A 73 -26.73 -13.07 -3.87
CA ARG A 73 -27.45 -12.74 -5.10
C ARG A 73 -27.59 -11.23 -5.19
N ILE A 74 -27.23 -10.67 -6.31
CA ILE A 74 -27.40 -9.27 -6.63
C ILE A 74 -28.35 -9.18 -7.84
N ASP A 75 -29.41 -8.40 -7.68
CA ASP A 75 -30.37 -8.07 -8.74
C ASP A 75 -30.24 -6.58 -9.07
N ARG A 76 -29.72 -6.30 -10.25
CA ARG A 76 -29.50 -4.94 -10.75
C ARG A 76 -30.68 -4.37 -11.55
N GLY A 77 -31.80 -5.11 -11.54
CA GLY A 77 -33.00 -4.76 -12.29
C GLY A 77 -32.95 -5.23 -13.76
N LYS A 78 -34.08 -5.16 -14.44
CA LYS A 78 -34.25 -5.56 -15.86
C LYS A 78 -33.83 -7.00 -16.17
N GLY A 79 -33.90 -7.91 -15.18
CA GLY A 79 -33.48 -9.30 -15.34
C GLY A 79 -31.98 -9.54 -15.22
N ASP A 80 -31.19 -8.49 -14.92
CA ASP A 80 -29.75 -8.62 -14.69
C ASP A 80 -29.47 -9.08 -13.26
N GLN A 81 -29.45 -10.38 -13.08
CA GLN A 81 -29.16 -11.05 -11.80
C GLN A 81 -27.86 -11.81 -11.86
N ILE A 82 -27.04 -11.64 -10.82
CA ILE A 82 -25.81 -12.40 -10.62
C ILE A 82 -25.84 -13.13 -9.29
N PHE A 83 -25.26 -14.31 -9.28
CA PHE A 83 -25.04 -15.12 -8.09
C PHE A 83 -23.55 -15.26 -7.86
N LEU A 84 -23.08 -14.90 -6.66
CA LEU A 84 -21.68 -14.74 -6.34
C LEU A 84 -21.33 -15.57 -5.10
N ASN A 85 -20.33 -16.42 -5.21
CA ASN A 85 -19.85 -17.30 -4.14
C ASN A 85 -18.59 -16.73 -3.50
N GLN A 86 -18.47 -16.83 -2.17
CA GLN A 86 -17.27 -16.36 -1.46
C GLN A 86 -16.02 -17.11 -1.94
N ALA A 87 -15.01 -16.36 -2.37
CA ALA A 87 -13.66 -16.85 -2.58
C ALA A 87 -12.73 -16.43 -1.43
N PHE A 88 -12.79 -15.16 -1.03
CA PHE A 88 -12.00 -14.62 0.09
C PHE A 88 -12.75 -13.47 0.76
N PHE A 89 -12.60 -13.34 2.09
CA PHE A 89 -13.14 -12.23 2.86
C PHE A 89 -12.30 -11.98 4.12
N ASP A 90 -11.93 -10.73 4.37
CA ASP A 90 -11.15 -10.33 5.56
C ASP A 90 -11.66 -9.06 6.28
N LYS A 91 -12.89 -8.64 6.03
CA LYS A 91 -13.55 -7.41 6.47
C LYS A 91 -13.23 -6.15 5.67
N SER A 92 -12.09 -6.07 5.00
CA SER A 92 -11.71 -4.93 4.16
C SER A 92 -11.83 -5.24 2.66
N ILE A 93 -11.72 -6.51 2.32
CA ILE A 93 -11.87 -7.01 0.95
C ILE A 93 -12.85 -8.19 0.92
N MET A 94 -13.71 -8.19 -0.06
CA MET A 94 -14.60 -9.29 -0.38
C MET A 94 -14.36 -9.71 -1.83
N VAL A 95 -13.80 -10.91 -2.01
CA VAL A 95 -13.57 -11.51 -3.33
C VAL A 95 -14.60 -12.60 -3.53
N LEU A 96 -15.37 -12.47 -4.58
CA LEU A 96 -16.47 -13.37 -4.93
C LEU A 96 -16.21 -13.97 -6.32
N LYS A 97 -16.68 -15.18 -6.55
CA LYS A 97 -16.69 -15.87 -7.85
C LYS A 97 -18.10 -15.91 -8.40
N TYR A 98 -18.25 -15.69 -9.70
CA TYR A 98 -19.52 -15.90 -10.36
C TYR A 98 -19.93 -17.36 -10.33
N ASP A 99 -21.16 -17.64 -9.95
CA ASP A 99 -21.70 -19.00 -9.95
C ASP A 99 -21.89 -19.50 -11.38
N GLY A 100 -21.54 -20.79 -11.61
CA GLY A 100 -21.70 -21.42 -12.92
C GLY A 100 -20.75 -20.94 -14.02
N ASN A 101 -19.82 -20.04 -13.72
CA ASN A 101 -18.85 -19.57 -14.69
C ASN A 101 -17.54 -20.36 -14.56
N ASN A 102 -17.17 -21.09 -15.63
CA ASN A 102 -15.87 -21.77 -15.73
C ASN A 102 -14.71 -20.78 -15.93
N ASN A 103 -15.02 -19.52 -16.25
CA ASN A 103 -14.03 -18.47 -16.27
C ASN A 103 -13.72 -18.06 -14.84
N ASP A 104 -12.47 -18.03 -14.55
CA ASP A 104 -11.93 -17.60 -13.26
C ASP A 104 -12.13 -16.11 -12.96
N ASP A 105 -13.23 -15.51 -13.40
CA ASP A 105 -13.52 -14.10 -13.17
C ASP A 105 -13.91 -13.87 -11.71
N LEU A 106 -13.27 -12.89 -11.13
CA LEU A 106 -13.47 -12.49 -9.75
C LEU A 106 -14.24 -11.17 -9.70
N PHE A 107 -15.19 -11.10 -8.79
CA PHE A 107 -15.87 -9.86 -8.42
C PHE A 107 -15.25 -9.36 -7.11
N ILE A 108 -14.49 -8.28 -7.19
CA ILE A 108 -13.69 -7.79 -6.08
C ILE A 108 -14.31 -6.51 -5.54
N LEU A 109 -14.59 -6.52 -4.24
CA LEU A 109 -15.09 -5.38 -3.49
C LEU A 109 -14.09 -4.99 -2.41
N ALA A 110 -13.71 -3.73 -2.35
CA ALA A 110 -12.87 -3.17 -1.30
C ALA A 110 -13.64 -2.15 -0.47
N ASP A 111 -13.55 -2.22 0.84
CA ASP A 111 -14.09 -1.20 1.74
C ASP A 111 -13.29 0.09 1.57
N LYS A 112 -13.92 1.12 1.01
CA LYS A 112 -13.28 2.39 0.68
C LYS A 112 -12.77 3.15 1.91
N ASN A 113 -13.33 2.89 3.08
CA ASN A 113 -12.88 3.48 4.33
C ASN A 113 -11.61 2.81 4.87
N GLN A 114 -11.38 1.53 4.54
CA GLN A 114 -10.21 0.77 4.97
C GLN A 114 -9.08 0.81 3.94
N ILE A 115 -9.42 0.89 2.66
CA ILE A 115 -8.47 0.95 1.53
C ILE A 115 -8.84 2.16 0.64
N PRO A 116 -8.53 3.40 1.09
CA PRO A 116 -8.95 4.61 0.37
C PRO A 116 -8.38 4.76 -1.03
N ASP A 117 -7.15 4.26 -1.23
CA ASP A 117 -6.43 4.26 -2.51
C ASP A 117 -6.82 3.10 -3.42
N LEU A 118 -7.61 2.14 -2.93
CA LEU A 118 -8.02 0.91 -3.62
C LEU A 118 -6.85 0.05 -4.12
N ASP A 119 -5.67 0.21 -3.52
CA ASP A 119 -4.49 -0.61 -3.82
C ASP A 119 -4.57 -1.98 -3.12
N ILE A 120 -5.47 -2.82 -3.65
CA ILE A 120 -5.77 -4.13 -3.08
C ILE A 120 -4.54 -5.04 -3.06
N VAL A 121 -3.71 -4.97 -4.08
CA VAL A 121 -2.53 -5.83 -4.19
C VAL A 121 -1.57 -5.55 -3.04
N ASN A 122 -1.26 -4.29 -2.78
CA ASN A 122 -0.39 -3.91 -1.67
C ASN A 122 -1.05 -4.15 -0.30
N TYR A 123 -2.36 -3.99 -0.20
CA TYR A 123 -3.07 -4.37 1.02
C TYR A 123 -2.90 -5.87 1.33
N LEU A 124 -3.12 -6.75 0.35
CA LEU A 124 -2.98 -8.20 0.53
C LEU A 124 -1.52 -8.63 0.75
N LYS A 125 -0.55 -8.00 0.07
CA LYS A 125 0.88 -8.20 0.34
C LYS A 125 1.20 -7.89 1.81
N LYS A 126 0.75 -6.72 2.27
CA LYS A 126 0.97 -6.31 3.66
C LYS A 126 0.34 -7.31 4.64
N LEU A 127 -0.87 -7.77 4.36
CA LEU A 127 -1.55 -8.77 5.18
C LEU A 127 -0.75 -10.09 5.24
N ASP A 128 -0.18 -10.56 4.11
CA ASP A 128 0.69 -11.74 4.08
C ASP A 128 1.97 -11.54 4.88
N TYR A 129 2.61 -10.38 4.76
CA TYR A 129 3.83 -10.07 5.51
C TYR A 129 3.58 -9.98 7.01
N ASP A 130 2.50 -9.31 7.41
CA ASP A 130 2.10 -9.19 8.82
C ASP A 130 1.82 -10.59 9.41
N ASN A 131 1.20 -11.47 8.64
CA ASN A 131 0.97 -12.86 9.01
C ASN A 131 2.26 -13.64 9.28
N ARG A 132 3.19 -13.52 8.37
CA ARG A 132 4.50 -14.18 8.51
C ARG A 132 5.42 -13.51 9.53
N GLN A 133 4.92 -12.47 10.23
CA GLN A 133 5.68 -11.65 11.17
C GLN A 133 6.92 -10.98 10.54
N ILE A 134 6.84 -10.73 9.23
CA ILE A 134 7.85 -9.99 8.48
C ILE A 134 7.54 -8.51 8.62
N LYS A 135 8.51 -7.73 9.08
CA LYS A 135 8.34 -6.29 9.04
C LYS A 135 8.44 -5.78 7.62
N SER A 136 7.39 -5.15 7.16
CA SER A 136 7.31 -4.53 5.83
C SER A 136 7.28 -3.00 5.95
N ILE A 137 8.03 -2.33 5.07
CA ILE A 137 8.05 -0.87 4.94
C ILE A 137 7.69 -0.54 3.50
N LYS A 138 6.56 0.15 3.28
CA LYS A 138 6.14 0.57 1.94
C LYS A 138 7.08 1.66 1.43
N LEU A 139 7.67 1.44 0.26
CA LEU A 139 8.58 2.35 -0.41
C LEU A 139 7.83 3.28 -1.38
N LYS A 140 8.47 4.39 -1.75
CA LYS A 140 7.95 5.29 -2.80
C LYS A 140 7.82 4.64 -4.17
N SER A 141 8.60 3.60 -4.43
CA SER A 141 8.49 2.78 -5.65
C SER A 141 7.25 1.88 -5.68
N ASN A 142 6.40 1.96 -4.64
CA ASN A 142 5.22 1.12 -4.43
C ASN A 142 5.53 -0.35 -4.07
N GLU A 143 6.76 -0.70 -3.86
CA GLU A 143 7.24 -1.99 -3.38
C GLU A 143 7.36 -2.01 -1.85
N PHE A 144 7.62 -3.18 -1.27
CA PHE A 144 7.89 -3.30 0.17
C PHE A 144 9.34 -3.71 0.44
N LEU A 145 10.02 -2.94 1.27
CA LEU A 145 11.25 -3.36 1.92
C LEU A 145 10.89 -4.31 3.06
N LEU A 146 11.34 -5.54 2.97
CA LEU A 146 11.04 -6.60 3.92
C LEU A 146 12.25 -6.88 4.80
N ILE A 147 12.04 -6.94 6.11
CA ILE A 147 13.07 -7.20 7.11
C ILE A 147 12.68 -8.47 7.85
N GLU A 148 13.43 -9.55 7.63
CA GLU A 148 13.19 -10.83 8.26
C GLU A 148 13.87 -10.92 9.64
N ASN A 149 13.24 -11.62 10.56
CA ASN A 149 13.82 -12.17 11.79
C ASN A 149 14.72 -11.25 12.64
N GLY A 150 14.26 -10.14 13.16
CA GLY A 150 15.11 -9.51 14.16
C GLY A 150 14.94 -8.04 14.44
N TRP A 151 13.85 -7.47 14.05
CA TRP A 151 13.55 -6.07 14.36
C TRP A 151 13.71 -5.71 15.86
N ASN A 152 13.54 -6.67 16.75
CA ASN A 152 13.57 -6.42 18.20
C ASN A 152 14.94 -6.58 18.85
N LYS A 153 15.99 -7.03 18.14
CA LYS A 153 17.24 -7.46 18.80
C LYS A 153 18.56 -6.99 18.18
N LYS A 154 18.58 -6.41 16.99
CA LYS A 154 19.82 -6.02 16.30
C LYS A 154 19.76 -4.57 15.81
N LYS A 155 20.94 -3.93 15.72
CA LYS A 155 21.09 -2.70 14.95
C LYS A 155 20.67 -2.98 13.51
N LEU A 156 19.93 -2.06 12.89
CA LEU A 156 19.44 -2.18 11.52
C LEU A 156 20.53 -2.60 10.51
N ASN A 157 21.76 -2.15 10.74
CA ASN A 157 22.90 -2.36 9.86
C ASN A 157 23.32 -3.84 9.64
N ASP A 158 22.77 -4.77 10.44
CA ASP A 158 23.11 -6.21 10.31
C ASP A 158 21.97 -7.05 9.72
N LEU A 159 20.85 -6.40 9.34
CA LEU A 159 19.67 -7.11 8.88
C LEU A 159 19.69 -7.30 7.38
N THR A 160 19.53 -8.54 6.94
CA THR A 160 19.29 -8.87 5.53
C THR A 160 17.89 -8.41 5.16
N VAL A 161 17.77 -7.79 4.01
CA VAL A 161 16.53 -7.26 3.48
C VAL A 161 16.26 -7.74 2.06
N THR A 162 14.99 -7.83 1.73
CA THR A 162 14.51 -8.09 0.37
C THR A 162 13.53 -6.99 -0.04
N ILE A 163 13.30 -6.86 -1.33
CA ILE A 163 12.26 -5.97 -1.87
C ILE A 163 11.24 -6.85 -2.58
N ASP A 164 10.00 -6.84 -2.11
CA ASP A 164 8.94 -7.71 -2.60
C ASP A 164 9.40 -9.17 -2.78
N GLU A 165 10.10 -9.71 -1.76
CA GLU A 165 10.66 -11.08 -1.74
C GLU A 165 11.81 -11.33 -2.76
N THR A 166 12.29 -10.30 -3.44
CA THR A 166 13.48 -10.39 -4.30
C THR A 166 14.70 -9.81 -3.60
N VAL A 167 15.88 -10.22 -4.01
CA VAL A 167 17.15 -9.69 -3.49
C VAL A 167 17.19 -8.18 -3.65
N ALA A 168 17.38 -7.45 -2.54
CA ALA A 168 17.48 -6.00 -2.59
C ALA A 168 18.76 -5.56 -3.28
N THR A 169 18.63 -4.71 -4.30
CA THR A 169 19.77 -4.13 -5.01
C THR A 169 20.42 -3.02 -4.18
N ASN A 170 21.73 -2.80 -4.44
CA ASN A 170 22.43 -1.67 -3.82
C ASN A 170 21.79 -0.34 -4.26
N GLY A 171 21.56 0.54 -3.32
CA GLY A 171 20.93 1.81 -3.63
C GLY A 171 20.31 2.52 -2.42
N ILE A 172 19.55 3.56 -2.74
CA ILE A 172 18.87 4.43 -1.79
C ILE A 172 17.37 4.27 -2.01
N TYR A 173 16.65 4.03 -0.92
CA TYR A 173 15.21 3.78 -0.91
C TYR A 173 14.51 4.72 0.08
N PHE A 174 13.45 5.35 -0.37
CA PHE A 174 12.62 6.23 0.45
C PHE A 174 11.35 5.51 0.89
N ASP A 175 10.98 5.67 2.15
CA ASP A 175 9.66 5.23 2.59
C ASP A 175 8.54 6.11 1.99
N VAL A 176 7.34 5.56 1.84
CA VAL A 176 6.21 6.28 1.24
C VAL A 176 5.80 7.54 2.02
N SER A 177 6.07 7.58 3.32
CA SER A 177 5.77 8.74 4.18
C SER A 177 6.82 9.84 4.12
N GLU A 178 7.91 9.65 3.38
CA GLU A 178 9.06 10.57 3.27
C GLU A 178 9.67 10.94 4.63
N LYS A 179 9.63 10.03 5.58
CA LYS A 179 10.26 10.23 6.90
C LYS A 179 11.64 9.60 6.98
N TYR A 180 11.87 8.55 6.20
CA TYR A 180 13.09 7.76 6.27
C TYR A 180 13.69 7.50 4.90
N LEU A 181 15.01 7.44 4.87
CA LEU A 181 15.82 6.92 3.78
C LEU A 181 16.55 5.68 4.29
N PHE A 182 16.58 4.64 3.46
CA PHE A 182 17.37 3.43 3.69
C PHE A 182 18.46 3.33 2.62
N GLU A 183 19.71 3.24 3.04
CA GLU A 183 20.84 2.92 2.18
C GLU A 183 21.10 1.43 2.28
N ILE A 184 21.04 0.73 1.13
CA ILE A 184 21.21 -0.73 1.06
C ILE A 184 22.47 -1.04 0.29
N SER A 185 23.30 -1.94 0.84
CA SER A 185 24.44 -2.57 0.18
C SER A 185 24.48 -4.04 0.55
N ASP A 186 24.72 -4.89 -0.45
CA ASP A 186 24.80 -6.35 -0.30
C ASP A 186 23.60 -6.94 0.44
N SER A 187 22.40 -6.48 0.07
CA SER A 187 21.13 -6.85 0.71
C SER A 187 21.08 -6.57 2.20
N LYS A 188 21.82 -5.59 2.69
CA LYS A 188 21.78 -5.13 4.08
C LYS A 188 21.51 -3.65 4.16
N ILE A 189 20.75 -3.23 5.17
CA ILE A 189 20.62 -1.81 5.49
C ILE A 189 21.94 -1.36 6.11
N ILE A 190 22.69 -0.52 5.43
CA ILE A 190 23.93 0.06 5.96
C ILE A 190 23.68 1.38 6.69
N ASN A 191 22.64 2.13 6.29
CA ASN A 191 22.19 3.34 6.98
C ASN A 191 20.67 3.47 6.94
N GLN A 192 20.11 3.93 8.06
CA GLN A 192 18.75 4.50 8.10
C GLN A 192 18.88 5.97 8.51
N CYS A 193 18.43 6.86 7.64
CA CYS A 193 18.49 8.29 7.86
C CYS A 193 17.09 8.87 8.06
N ASN A 194 16.99 9.89 8.91
CA ASN A 194 15.77 10.68 9.03
C ASN A 194 15.77 11.78 7.96
N LEU A 195 14.68 11.93 7.24
CA LEU A 195 14.52 13.01 6.25
C LEU A 195 14.04 14.28 6.93
N ALA A 196 14.81 15.37 6.80
CA ALA A 196 14.48 16.66 7.37
C ALA A 196 14.47 17.73 6.27
N LYS A 197 13.39 18.54 6.23
CA LYS A 197 13.22 19.63 5.27
C LYS A 197 13.85 20.93 5.81
N TYR A 198 14.57 21.63 4.96
CA TYR A 198 15.22 22.90 5.27
C TYR A 198 14.90 23.94 4.19
N LYS A 199 14.46 25.12 4.63
CA LYS A 199 14.23 26.25 3.73
C LYS A 199 15.56 26.88 3.32
N LEU A 200 15.71 27.09 2.02
CA LEU A 200 16.81 27.88 1.47
C LEU A 200 16.54 29.39 1.60
N ARG A 201 17.58 30.14 1.76
CA ARG A 201 17.47 31.60 1.84
C ARG A 201 16.96 32.24 0.55
N ASP A 202 17.30 31.65 -0.57
CA ASP A 202 16.98 32.14 -1.91
C ASP A 202 15.64 31.58 -2.43
N GLY A 203 14.87 30.92 -1.56
CA GLY A 203 13.59 30.25 -1.87
C GLY A 203 13.75 28.76 -2.14
N GLY A 204 12.63 28.03 -2.02
CA GLY A 204 12.61 26.58 -2.15
C GLY A 204 13.02 25.83 -0.87
N GLU A 205 12.97 24.53 -0.95
CA GLU A 205 13.34 23.63 0.15
C GLU A 205 14.33 22.58 -0.33
N ILE A 206 15.12 22.07 0.60
CA ILE A 206 15.97 20.90 0.42
C ILE A 206 15.67 19.89 1.51
N ILE A 207 15.96 18.63 1.21
CA ILE A 207 15.79 17.53 2.14
C ILE A 207 17.17 16.96 2.47
N ILE A 208 17.51 16.90 3.76
CA ILE A 208 18.76 16.30 4.23
C ILE A 208 18.42 14.96 4.91
N ALA A 209 19.11 13.91 4.48
CA ALA A 209 18.98 12.59 5.09
C ALA A 209 19.96 12.47 6.26
N GLN A 210 19.48 12.80 7.44
CA GLN A 210 20.24 12.86 8.68
C GLN A 210 20.47 11.48 9.27
N ARG A 211 21.72 11.05 9.41
CA ARG A 211 22.08 9.84 10.17
C ARG A 211 21.79 9.98 11.66
N ILE A 212 21.92 11.18 12.19
CA ILE A 212 21.54 11.53 13.57
C ILE A 212 20.43 12.56 13.50
N LYS A 213 19.27 12.23 14.06
CA LYS A 213 18.08 13.08 14.03
C LYS A 213 18.36 14.44 14.69
N GLY A 214 18.04 15.50 13.96
CA GLY A 214 18.16 16.88 14.43
C GLY A 214 19.46 17.57 14.00
N ASP A 215 20.43 16.83 13.47
CA ASP A 215 21.71 17.35 13.03
C ASP A 215 22.10 16.82 11.64
N TYR A 216 23.01 17.50 10.95
CA TYR A 216 23.53 17.05 9.67
C TYR A 216 25.06 17.15 9.64
N TYR A 217 25.69 16.21 8.95
CA TYR A 217 27.13 16.02 8.93
C TYR A 217 27.67 15.81 7.51
N ASN A 218 28.98 15.95 7.35
CA ASN A 218 29.64 15.56 6.11
C ASN A 218 29.32 14.11 5.76
N GLY A 219 28.94 13.88 4.50
CA GLY A 219 28.51 12.59 3.97
C GLY A 219 26.99 12.33 4.05
N ASP A 220 26.22 13.19 4.72
CA ASP A 220 24.76 13.09 4.65
C ASP A 220 24.26 13.47 3.27
N PHE A 221 23.29 12.68 2.76
CA PHE A 221 22.68 12.94 1.45
C PHE A 221 21.80 14.17 1.48
N VAL A 222 21.81 14.91 0.38
CA VAL A 222 20.98 16.10 0.17
C VAL A 222 20.18 15.96 -1.12
N PHE A 223 18.90 16.25 -1.04
CA PHE A 223 17.95 16.14 -2.14
C PHE A 223 17.18 17.44 -2.35
N SER A 224 16.71 17.65 -3.56
CA SER A 224 15.67 18.63 -3.87
C SER A 224 14.30 18.14 -3.32
N GLU A 225 13.27 18.97 -3.42
CA GLU A 225 11.91 18.65 -2.96
C GLU A 225 11.34 17.40 -3.66
N ASP A 226 11.75 17.14 -4.89
CA ASP A 226 11.33 15.97 -5.68
C ASP A 226 12.23 14.73 -5.46
N LEU A 227 13.02 14.73 -4.39
CA LEU A 227 13.92 13.64 -3.97
C LEU A 227 15.00 13.27 -4.99
N LYS A 228 15.39 14.19 -5.86
CA LYS A 228 16.58 14.04 -6.69
C LYS A 228 17.81 14.52 -5.96
N PRO A 229 18.99 13.88 -6.15
CA PRO A 229 20.24 14.37 -5.57
C PRO A 229 20.46 15.85 -5.90
N LEU A 230 20.78 16.63 -4.89
CA LEU A 230 21.02 18.05 -5.08
C LEU A 230 22.33 18.26 -5.85
N SER A 231 22.33 19.20 -6.79
CA SER A 231 23.52 19.51 -7.58
C SER A 231 24.66 20.06 -6.73
N ASP A 232 25.88 19.97 -7.26
CA ASP A 232 27.08 20.51 -6.62
C ASP A 232 26.94 22.03 -6.41
N GLY A 233 27.31 22.52 -5.23
CA GLY A 233 27.18 23.94 -4.93
C GLY A 233 27.26 24.29 -3.44
N THR A 234 27.03 25.56 -3.17
CA THR A 234 26.91 26.07 -1.79
C THR A 234 25.50 26.59 -1.56
N TYR A 235 24.84 26.03 -0.57
CA TYR A 235 23.45 26.35 -0.24
C TYR A 235 23.36 27.03 1.12
N LYS A 236 22.58 28.10 1.19
CA LYS A 236 22.35 28.86 2.43
C LYS A 236 21.05 28.36 3.08
N ILE A 237 21.18 27.76 4.26
CA ILE A 237 20.05 27.24 5.03
C ILE A 237 19.70 28.26 6.13
N GLY A 238 18.46 28.77 6.08
CA GLY A 238 18.02 29.78 7.05
C GLY A 238 18.91 31.05 7.04
N LEU A 239 19.10 31.63 8.21
CA LEU A 239 19.76 32.95 8.30
C LEU A 239 21.30 32.89 8.31
N PHE A 240 21.91 31.87 8.93
CA PHE A 240 23.33 31.84 9.23
C PHE A 240 24.10 30.60 8.83
N LYS A 241 23.40 29.52 8.40
CA LYS A 241 24.04 28.26 8.08
C LYS A 241 24.25 28.09 6.57
N LYS A 242 25.38 27.49 6.20
CA LYS A 242 25.71 27.15 4.81
C LYS A 242 26.15 25.69 4.76
N ILE A 243 25.77 24.99 3.72
CA ILE A 243 26.31 23.66 3.40
C ILE A 243 26.95 23.71 2.02
N LYS A 244 27.99 22.93 1.84
CA LYS A 244 28.60 22.67 0.54
C LYS A 244 28.21 21.25 0.13
N VAL A 245 27.67 21.09 -1.07
CA VAL A 245 27.20 19.82 -1.63
C VAL A 245 28.11 19.42 -2.78
N ARG A 246 28.48 18.15 -2.81
CA ARG A 246 29.17 17.49 -3.91
C ARG A 246 28.58 16.08 -4.08
N GLU A 247 28.25 15.72 -5.32
CA GLU A 247 27.66 14.41 -5.65
C GLU A 247 26.46 14.06 -4.76
N GLY A 248 25.59 15.05 -4.50
CA GLY A 248 24.40 14.88 -3.65
C GLY A 248 24.69 14.66 -2.16
N LYS A 249 25.91 14.93 -1.66
CA LYS A 249 26.29 14.78 -0.25
C LYS A 249 26.91 16.06 0.31
N ILE A 250 26.74 16.27 1.61
CA ILE A 250 27.42 17.35 2.32
C ILE A 250 28.92 17.04 2.42
N PHE A 251 29.77 17.99 2.04
CA PHE A 251 31.20 17.91 2.25
C PHE A 251 31.79 19.10 3.03
N GLY A 252 30.95 20.07 3.43
CA GLY A 252 31.30 21.21 4.30
C GLY A 252 30.02 21.81 4.88
N ALA A 253 29.91 21.86 6.19
CA ALA A 253 28.80 22.43 6.96
C ALA A 253 29.31 23.41 8.00
#